data_1e7f8b076857793d627341fae7d48e1a
#
_entry.id   1e7f8b076857793d627341fae7d48e1a
#
_cell.length_a   1.000
_cell.length_b   1.000
_cell.length_c   1.000
_cell.angle_alpha   90.00
_cell.angle_beta   90.00
_cell.angle_gamma   90.00
#
_symmetry.space_group_name_H-M   'P 1'
#
loop_
_entity.id
_entity.type
_entity.pdbx_description
1 polymer ?
#
loop_
_entity_poly.entity_id
_entity_poly.type
_entity_poly.pdbx_seq_one_letter_code
_entity_poly.pdbx_strand_id
1 'polypeptide(L)'
;MTIAIIDYGVGNLRSVEKAFTSQGIEAIVTDDEPTLRRAERLVLPGVGAFAACMNGLRQRGFDQLVLEAANAGTPILGLCVGLQMMFEEGHEFGVHRGLGLMPGRVVRFPEGLHVPHIGWNQVHFRQPGHPILQNLSDNSFFYFVHSFHVETPDDNCILGETEYGITYPSICGRGSVVGVQFHPEKSQSAGLSLLRQFASIGSYQADFGSADSLLEA
;
A
#
# COMPACT_ATOMS: atom_id res chain seq x y z
N MET A 1 18.26 -11.25 -1.11
CA MET A 1 17.13 -10.32 -1.41
C MET A 1 16.56 -9.86 -0.08
N THR A 2 16.65 -8.57 0.22
CA THR A 2 16.25 -8.02 1.53
C THR A 2 15.00 -7.18 1.37
N ILE A 3 13.91 -7.58 2.06
CA ILE A 3 12.69 -6.79 2.21
C ILE A 3 12.77 -6.05 3.54
N ALA A 4 12.66 -4.71 3.53
CA ALA A 4 12.58 -3.93 4.76
C ALA A 4 11.14 -3.44 4.99
N ILE A 5 10.61 -3.73 6.17
CA ILE A 5 9.34 -3.24 6.67
C ILE A 5 9.62 -2.00 7.50
N ILE A 6 9.11 -0.86 7.06
CA ILE A 6 9.40 0.45 7.65
C ILE A 6 8.73 0.54 9.03
N ASP A 7 9.54 0.67 10.09
CA ASP A 7 9.07 0.92 11.44
C ASP A 7 9.11 2.42 11.76
N TYR A 8 7.97 3.07 11.62
CA TYR A 8 7.80 4.47 12.01
C TYR A 8 6.91 4.63 13.27
N GLY A 9 6.79 3.54 14.04
CA GLY A 9 6.05 3.52 15.31
C GLY A 9 4.58 3.13 15.18
N VAL A 10 4.14 2.72 13.98
CA VAL A 10 2.73 2.34 13.70
C VAL A 10 2.68 1.07 12.86
N GLY A 11 1.76 0.17 13.18
CA GLY A 11 1.52 -1.01 12.35
C GLY A 11 1.61 -2.34 13.11
N ASN A 12 1.01 -3.39 12.54
CA ASN A 12 1.16 -4.76 13.00
C ASN A 12 2.39 -5.42 12.36
N LEU A 13 3.56 -4.79 12.55
CA LEU A 13 4.81 -5.07 11.85
C LEU A 13 5.22 -6.54 11.95
N ARG A 14 5.11 -7.13 13.16
CA ARG A 14 5.50 -8.53 13.40
C ARG A 14 4.63 -9.53 12.63
N SER A 15 3.34 -9.23 12.42
CA SER A 15 2.49 -10.12 11.63
C SER A 15 2.87 -10.08 10.15
N VAL A 16 3.23 -8.91 9.64
CA VAL A 16 3.73 -8.76 8.27
C VAL A 16 5.06 -9.50 8.09
N GLU A 17 6.02 -9.30 9.00
CA GLU A 17 7.29 -10.01 9.02
C GLU A 17 7.11 -11.54 9.02
N LYS A 18 6.25 -12.03 9.93
CA LYS A 18 5.92 -13.47 10.02
C LYS A 18 5.28 -14.00 8.73
N ALA A 19 4.43 -13.22 8.07
CA ALA A 19 3.81 -13.62 6.82
C ALA A 19 4.83 -13.83 5.70
N PHE A 20 5.90 -13.04 5.63
CA PHE A 20 7.03 -13.27 4.71
C PHE A 20 7.88 -14.46 5.16
N THR A 21 8.33 -14.47 6.42
CA THR A 21 9.25 -15.49 6.91
C THR A 21 8.64 -16.90 6.94
N SER A 22 7.32 -17.02 7.12
CA SER A 22 6.61 -18.32 7.01
C SER A 22 6.70 -18.94 5.61
N GLN A 23 7.07 -18.15 4.61
CA GLN A 23 7.24 -18.57 3.22
C GLN A 23 8.73 -18.72 2.83
N GLY A 24 9.64 -18.62 3.80
CA GLY A 24 11.09 -18.65 3.55
C GLY A 24 11.64 -17.36 2.93
N ILE A 25 10.86 -16.26 2.97
CA ILE A 25 11.25 -14.95 2.45
C ILE A 25 11.82 -14.12 3.60
N GLU A 26 13.07 -13.69 3.46
CA GLU A 26 13.70 -12.82 4.45
C GLU A 26 13.09 -11.41 4.42
N ALA A 27 12.56 -10.99 5.56
CA ALA A 27 12.04 -9.65 5.76
C ALA A 27 12.43 -9.16 7.15
N ILE A 28 12.81 -7.89 7.26
CA ILE A 28 13.24 -7.29 8.51
C ILE A 28 12.40 -6.07 8.84
N VAL A 29 11.99 -5.94 10.08
CA VAL A 29 11.38 -4.72 10.63
C VAL A 29 12.50 -3.83 11.13
N THR A 30 12.56 -2.59 10.63
CA THR A 30 13.65 -1.67 11.00
C THR A 30 13.24 -0.21 10.91
N ASP A 31 13.81 0.61 11.79
CA ASP A 31 13.80 2.08 11.77
C ASP A 31 15.20 2.65 11.46
N ASP A 32 16.17 1.78 11.11
CA ASP A 32 17.50 2.19 10.69
C ASP A 32 17.49 2.68 9.25
N GLU A 33 17.58 4.00 9.05
CA GLU A 33 17.53 4.62 7.73
C GLU A 33 18.55 4.05 6.73
N PRO A 34 19.84 3.82 7.09
CA PRO A 34 20.80 3.19 6.20
C PRO A 34 20.36 1.80 5.72
N THR A 35 19.70 1.02 6.56
CA THR A 35 19.18 -0.31 6.19
C THR A 35 17.98 -0.18 5.26
N LEU A 36 17.05 0.76 5.52
CA LEU A 36 15.93 1.05 4.64
C LEU A 36 16.40 1.48 3.23
N ARG A 37 17.42 2.34 3.15
CA ARG A 37 17.99 2.83 1.88
C ARG A 37 18.69 1.73 1.06
N ARG A 38 19.23 0.71 1.72
CA ARG A 38 19.88 -0.43 1.04
C ARG A 38 18.93 -1.58 0.70
N ALA A 39 17.69 -1.52 1.19
CA ALA A 39 16.71 -2.58 0.96
C ALA A 39 16.36 -2.68 -0.53
N GLU A 40 16.26 -3.90 -1.03
CA GLU A 40 15.84 -4.15 -2.41
C GLU A 40 14.34 -3.93 -2.60
N ARG A 41 13.56 -3.98 -1.52
CA ARG A 41 12.11 -3.74 -1.47
C ARG A 41 11.71 -3.12 -0.15
N LEU A 42 10.70 -2.27 -0.20
CA LEU A 42 10.14 -1.64 1.00
C LEU A 42 8.68 -2.05 1.19
N VAL A 43 8.31 -2.29 2.44
CA VAL A 43 6.91 -2.42 2.84
C VAL A 43 6.56 -1.21 3.71
N LEU A 44 5.53 -0.48 3.31
CA LEU A 44 4.97 0.64 4.04
C LEU A 44 3.68 0.18 4.73
N PRO A 45 3.74 -0.27 5.99
CA PRO A 45 2.56 -0.64 6.74
C PRO A 45 1.82 0.61 7.21
N GLY A 46 0.55 0.47 7.59
CA GLY A 46 -0.19 1.53 8.23
C GLY A 46 -1.46 1.00 8.88
N VAL A 47 -1.71 1.43 10.12
CA VAL A 47 -2.95 1.16 10.85
C VAL A 47 -3.36 2.39 11.66
N GLY A 48 -4.66 2.55 11.91
CA GLY A 48 -5.19 3.72 12.61
C GLY A 48 -5.49 4.88 11.67
N ALA A 49 -5.31 6.12 12.13
CA ALA A 49 -5.70 7.30 11.38
C ALA A 49 -4.62 7.74 10.37
N PHE A 50 -5.08 8.19 9.18
CA PHE A 50 -4.23 8.68 8.09
C PHE A 50 -3.21 9.72 8.56
N ALA A 51 -3.70 10.77 9.25
CA ALA A 51 -2.83 11.85 9.74
C ALA A 51 -1.77 11.36 10.73
N ALA A 52 -2.12 10.42 11.61
CA ALA A 52 -1.18 9.86 12.58
C ALA A 52 -0.06 9.07 11.87
N CYS A 53 -0.42 8.27 10.86
CA CYS A 53 0.54 7.53 10.05
C CYS A 53 1.48 8.48 9.29
N MET A 54 0.94 9.50 8.59
CA MET A 54 1.75 10.48 7.87
C MET A 54 2.67 11.29 8.79
N ASN A 55 2.18 11.68 9.98
CA ASN A 55 2.99 12.40 10.96
C ASN A 55 4.13 11.51 11.49
N GLY A 56 3.86 10.26 11.83
CA GLY A 56 4.89 9.31 12.26
C GLY A 56 5.98 9.12 11.21
N LEU A 57 5.57 8.98 9.94
CA LEU A 57 6.48 8.82 8.82
C LEU A 57 7.36 10.06 8.62
N ARG A 58 6.76 11.26 8.64
CA ARG A 58 7.45 12.56 8.49
C ARG A 58 8.40 12.88 9.64
N GLN A 59 8.00 12.59 10.89
CA GLN A 59 8.86 12.84 12.07
C GLN A 59 10.18 12.08 12.01
N ARG A 60 10.23 10.98 11.28
CA ARG A 60 11.44 10.18 11.05
C ARG A 60 12.14 10.50 9.73
N GLY A 61 11.59 11.38 8.91
CA GLY A 61 12.11 11.68 7.57
C GLY A 61 11.88 10.55 6.55
N PHE A 62 11.07 9.55 6.88
CA PHE A 62 10.86 8.39 6.02
C PHE A 62 9.89 8.65 4.86
N ASP A 63 9.14 9.75 4.90
CA ASP A 63 8.37 10.22 3.75
C ASP A 63 9.28 10.53 2.56
N GLN A 64 10.39 11.24 2.78
CA GLN A 64 11.38 11.53 1.76
C GLN A 64 12.09 10.24 1.27
N LEU A 65 12.44 9.35 2.20
CA LEU A 65 13.04 8.06 1.86
C LEU A 65 12.11 7.24 0.94
N VAL A 66 10.81 7.18 1.22
CA VAL A 66 9.83 6.47 0.39
C VAL A 66 9.71 7.12 -1.00
N LEU A 67 9.68 8.45 -1.08
CA LEU A 67 9.63 9.18 -2.36
C LEU A 67 10.90 8.93 -3.20
N GLU A 68 12.08 9.01 -2.58
CA GLU A 68 13.36 8.72 -3.25
C GLU A 68 13.42 7.26 -3.74
N ALA A 69 12.99 6.31 -2.93
CA ALA A 69 12.95 4.90 -3.30
C ALA A 69 11.98 4.64 -4.46
N ALA A 70 10.79 5.26 -4.44
CA ALA A 70 9.82 5.18 -5.54
C ALA A 70 10.41 5.74 -6.85
N ASN A 71 11.05 6.91 -6.79
CA ASN A 71 11.72 7.53 -7.96
C ASN A 71 12.89 6.69 -8.48
N ALA A 72 13.58 5.98 -7.60
CA ALA A 72 14.65 5.05 -7.98
C ALA A 72 14.13 3.71 -8.55
N GLY A 73 12.81 3.50 -8.58
CA GLY A 73 12.19 2.26 -9.05
C GLY A 73 12.28 1.10 -8.06
N THR A 74 12.58 1.37 -6.80
CA THR A 74 12.54 0.36 -5.74
C THR A 74 11.11 -0.11 -5.54
N PRO A 75 10.81 -1.43 -5.57
CA PRO A 75 9.46 -1.92 -5.31
C PRO A 75 8.98 -1.57 -3.91
N ILE A 76 7.79 -0.96 -3.83
CA ILE A 76 7.17 -0.54 -2.56
C ILE A 76 5.76 -1.14 -2.47
N LEU A 77 5.45 -1.77 -1.33
CA LEU A 77 4.14 -2.31 -1.03
C LEU A 77 3.50 -1.57 0.15
N GLY A 78 2.43 -0.81 -0.10
CA GLY A 78 1.61 -0.19 0.93
C GLY A 78 0.51 -1.12 1.45
N LEU A 79 0.38 -1.25 2.77
CA LEU A 79 -0.60 -2.10 3.41
C LEU A 79 -1.65 -1.27 4.17
N CYS A 80 -2.91 -1.42 3.84
CA CYS A 80 -4.05 -0.74 4.47
C CYS A 80 -3.89 0.79 4.44
N VAL A 81 -3.65 1.47 5.57
CA VAL A 81 -3.35 2.91 5.60
C VAL A 81 -2.06 3.22 4.81
N GLY A 82 -1.14 2.25 4.68
CA GLY A 82 0.03 2.38 3.82
C GLY A 82 -0.33 2.62 2.35
N LEU A 83 -1.35 1.94 1.79
CA LEU A 83 -1.92 2.28 0.49
C LEU A 83 -2.46 3.72 0.50
N GLN A 84 -3.26 4.05 1.50
CA GLN A 84 -3.92 5.35 1.60
C GLN A 84 -2.92 6.50 1.59
N MET A 85 -1.81 6.37 2.33
CA MET A 85 -0.73 7.37 2.37
C MET A 85 -0.05 7.62 1.01
N MET A 86 -0.13 6.69 0.06
CA MET A 86 0.44 6.86 -1.28
C MET A 86 -0.30 7.88 -2.15
N PHE A 87 -1.53 8.24 -1.79
CA PHE A 87 -2.34 9.22 -2.51
C PHE A 87 -2.00 10.66 -2.09
N GLU A 88 -2.57 11.64 -2.80
CA GLU A 88 -2.28 13.06 -2.58
C GLU A 88 -2.78 13.54 -1.22
N GLU A 89 -3.98 13.09 -0.80
CA GLU A 89 -4.59 13.57 0.43
C GLU A 89 -5.55 12.55 1.09
N GLY A 90 -5.71 12.69 2.40
CA GLY A 90 -6.69 11.94 3.20
C GLY A 90 -7.64 12.89 3.93
N HIS A 91 -8.95 12.56 3.89
CA HIS A 91 -10.04 13.38 4.44
C HIS A 91 -10.57 12.80 5.78
N GLU A 92 -9.67 12.40 6.65
CA GLU A 92 -10.00 11.90 7.98
C GLU A 92 -9.74 12.99 9.03
N PHE A 93 -10.82 13.51 9.66
CA PHE A 93 -10.76 14.63 10.63
C PHE A 93 -10.10 15.91 10.08
N GLY A 94 -10.27 16.18 8.79
CA GLY A 94 -9.67 17.28 8.06
C GLY A 94 -8.96 16.79 6.81
N VAL A 95 -8.33 17.71 6.07
CA VAL A 95 -7.55 17.37 4.87
C VAL A 95 -6.08 17.29 5.26
N HIS A 96 -5.47 16.16 4.99
CA HIS A 96 -4.07 15.87 5.32
C HIS A 96 -3.34 15.43 4.05
N ARG A 97 -2.21 16.07 3.75
CA ARG A 97 -1.38 15.73 2.60
C ARG A 97 -0.75 14.34 2.77
N GLY A 98 -0.85 13.51 1.73
CA GLY A 98 -0.17 12.21 1.62
C GLY A 98 1.19 12.31 0.95
N LEU A 99 1.63 11.21 0.35
CA LEU A 99 2.91 11.11 -0.38
C LEU A 99 2.80 11.58 -1.85
N GLY A 100 1.59 11.58 -2.44
CA GLY A 100 1.36 12.01 -3.81
C GLY A 100 1.98 11.09 -4.87
N LEU A 101 2.23 9.82 -4.55
CA LEU A 101 2.73 8.82 -5.51
C LEU A 101 1.67 8.41 -6.54
N MET A 102 0.40 8.54 -6.19
CA MET A 102 -0.76 8.32 -7.05
C MET A 102 -1.75 9.46 -6.90
N PRO A 103 -2.42 9.89 -7.99
CA PRO A 103 -3.40 10.98 -7.92
C PRO A 103 -4.68 10.50 -7.25
N GLY A 104 -5.31 11.39 -6.47
CA GLY A 104 -6.58 11.13 -5.81
C GLY A 104 -6.52 11.32 -4.30
N ARG A 105 -7.58 10.88 -3.64
CA ARG A 105 -7.82 11.15 -2.23
C ARG A 105 -8.39 9.94 -1.51
N VAL A 106 -8.33 10.00 -0.18
CA VAL A 106 -8.90 8.99 0.71
C VAL A 106 -10.08 9.60 1.44
N VAL A 107 -11.26 9.00 1.27
CA VAL A 107 -12.52 9.49 1.81
C VAL A 107 -13.23 8.43 2.64
N ARG A 108 -14.13 8.87 3.52
CA ARG A 108 -14.96 7.97 4.31
C ARG A 108 -16.03 7.31 3.43
N PHE A 109 -16.37 6.06 3.75
CA PHE A 109 -17.54 5.41 3.16
C PHE A 109 -18.81 6.23 3.36
N PRO A 110 -19.73 6.24 2.36
CA PRO A 110 -20.97 6.98 2.43
C PRO A 110 -21.85 6.52 3.60
N GLU A 111 -22.75 7.41 4.03
CA GLU A 111 -23.74 7.11 5.05
C GLU A 111 -24.62 5.93 4.64
N GLY A 112 -25.09 5.16 5.61
CA GLY A 112 -25.95 3.99 5.40
C GLY A 112 -25.19 2.66 5.29
N LEU A 113 -23.86 2.69 5.16
CA LEU A 113 -23.05 1.49 5.24
C LEU A 113 -22.54 1.25 6.67
N HIS A 114 -22.36 -0.02 7.03
CA HIS A 114 -21.65 -0.37 8.26
C HIS A 114 -20.18 0.03 8.15
N VAL A 115 -19.74 0.96 8.98
CA VAL A 115 -18.35 1.45 9.03
C VAL A 115 -17.78 1.21 10.40
N PRO A 116 -16.60 0.56 10.53
CA PRO A 116 -15.70 0.11 9.47
C PRO A 116 -16.20 -1.10 8.67
N HIS A 117 -15.79 -1.22 7.40
CA HIS A 117 -15.84 -2.46 6.64
C HIS A 117 -14.92 -3.46 7.30
N ILE A 118 -15.46 -4.47 7.97
CA ILE A 118 -14.71 -5.52 8.67
C ILE A 118 -15.15 -6.87 8.13
N GLY A 119 -14.19 -7.66 7.66
CA GLY A 119 -14.44 -9.04 7.25
C GLY A 119 -13.77 -9.42 5.94
N TRP A 120 -14.16 -10.61 5.46
CA TRP A 120 -13.68 -11.15 4.20
C TRP A 120 -14.53 -10.60 3.06
N ASN A 121 -13.86 -10.09 2.02
CA ASN A 121 -14.53 -9.63 0.80
C ASN A 121 -13.68 -9.96 -0.42
N GLN A 122 -14.32 -9.98 -1.58
CA GLN A 122 -13.69 -10.34 -2.85
C GLN A 122 -13.03 -9.12 -3.49
N VAL A 123 -11.94 -9.39 -4.22
CA VAL A 123 -11.29 -8.40 -5.06
C VAL A 123 -11.40 -8.85 -6.52
N HIS A 124 -12.05 -8.01 -7.32
CA HIS A 124 -12.11 -8.17 -8.77
C HIS A 124 -10.90 -7.50 -9.42
N PHE A 125 -10.15 -8.26 -10.24
CA PHE A 125 -8.93 -7.75 -10.87
C PHE A 125 -9.23 -6.98 -12.16
N ARG A 126 -8.91 -5.70 -12.16
CA ARG A 126 -9.03 -4.83 -13.34
C ARG A 126 -7.88 -5.03 -14.33
N GLN A 127 -6.72 -5.42 -13.85
CA GLN A 127 -5.51 -5.63 -14.64
C GLN A 127 -4.87 -6.99 -14.28
N PRO A 128 -5.50 -8.13 -14.63
CA PRO A 128 -5.05 -9.48 -14.21
C PRO A 128 -3.65 -9.84 -14.71
N GLY A 129 -3.13 -9.16 -15.73
CA GLY A 129 -1.76 -9.33 -16.23
C GLY A 129 -0.68 -8.66 -15.37
N HIS A 130 -1.06 -7.85 -14.39
CA HIS A 130 -0.08 -7.17 -13.54
C HIS A 130 0.72 -8.17 -12.68
N PRO A 131 2.06 -8.05 -12.55
CA PRO A 131 2.91 -9.02 -11.86
C PRO A 131 2.48 -9.35 -10.43
N ILE A 132 1.97 -8.36 -9.67
CA ILE A 132 1.51 -8.55 -8.29
C ILE A 132 0.30 -9.51 -8.19
N LEU A 133 -0.47 -9.65 -9.27
CA LEU A 133 -1.68 -10.47 -9.34
C LEU A 133 -1.43 -11.87 -9.91
N GLN A 134 -0.22 -12.16 -10.37
CA GLN A 134 0.13 -13.48 -10.88
C GLN A 134 -0.08 -14.55 -9.81
N ASN A 135 -0.59 -15.72 -10.22
CA ASN A 135 -0.94 -16.84 -9.34
C ASN A 135 -2.03 -16.52 -8.28
N LEU A 136 -2.78 -15.45 -8.50
CA LEU A 136 -4.01 -15.15 -7.77
C LEU A 136 -5.20 -15.37 -8.69
N SER A 137 -6.27 -15.94 -8.15
CA SER A 137 -7.55 -16.05 -8.89
C SER A 137 -8.32 -14.77 -8.75
N ASP A 138 -8.97 -14.33 -9.83
CA ASP A 138 -9.94 -13.25 -9.76
C ASP A 138 -11.04 -13.57 -8.74
N ASN A 139 -11.56 -12.55 -8.09
CA ASN A 139 -12.55 -12.69 -7.01
C ASN A 139 -12.03 -13.48 -5.78
N SER A 140 -10.72 -13.54 -5.57
CA SER A 140 -10.15 -14.06 -4.33
C SER A 140 -10.59 -13.23 -3.12
N PHE A 141 -10.78 -13.93 -1.99
CA PHE A 141 -11.16 -13.30 -0.73
C PHE A 141 -9.95 -12.79 0.03
N PHE A 142 -10.06 -11.55 0.54
CA PHE A 142 -9.08 -10.92 1.43
C PHE A 142 -9.78 -10.35 2.67
N TYR A 143 -9.01 -10.15 3.73
CA TYR A 143 -9.51 -9.60 4.99
C TYR A 143 -9.35 -8.08 5.04
N PHE A 144 -10.47 -7.39 5.21
CA PHE A 144 -10.56 -5.93 5.28
C PHE A 144 -10.87 -5.47 6.71
N VAL A 145 -10.34 -4.31 7.09
CA VAL A 145 -10.74 -3.57 8.30
C VAL A 145 -10.40 -2.08 8.10
N HIS A 146 -11.35 -1.32 7.55
CA HIS A 146 -11.11 0.11 7.26
C HIS A 146 -12.43 0.91 7.18
N SER A 147 -12.35 2.21 7.46
CA SER A 147 -13.47 3.15 7.42
C SER A 147 -13.40 4.12 6.24
N PHE A 148 -12.24 4.21 5.59
CA PHE A 148 -11.95 5.11 4.49
C PHE A 148 -11.46 4.30 3.29
N HIS A 149 -11.74 4.78 2.10
CA HIS A 149 -11.35 4.16 0.84
C HIS A 149 -10.74 5.19 -0.11
N VAL A 150 -10.04 4.70 -1.10
CA VAL A 150 -9.45 5.53 -2.16
C VAL A 150 -10.50 5.94 -3.18
N GLU A 151 -10.44 7.21 -3.61
CA GLU A 151 -11.03 7.72 -4.85
C GLU A 151 -9.89 8.27 -5.73
N THR A 152 -9.81 7.82 -6.98
CA THR A 152 -8.80 8.28 -7.94
C THR A 152 -9.41 8.62 -9.29
N PRO A 153 -8.95 9.69 -9.95
CA PRO A 153 -9.33 10.01 -11.32
C PRO A 153 -8.54 9.20 -12.37
N ASP A 154 -7.52 8.45 -11.95
CA ASP A 154 -6.65 7.67 -12.84
C ASP A 154 -7.00 6.19 -12.81
N ASP A 155 -7.85 5.76 -13.74
CA ASP A 155 -8.22 4.36 -13.89
C ASP A 155 -7.03 3.42 -14.16
N ASN A 156 -5.91 3.95 -14.70
CA ASN A 156 -4.74 3.13 -14.98
C ASN A 156 -4.01 2.68 -13.72
N CYS A 157 -4.18 3.39 -12.60
CA CYS A 157 -3.60 2.95 -11.34
C CYS A 157 -4.45 1.89 -10.62
N ILE A 158 -5.68 1.61 -11.07
CA ILE A 158 -6.57 0.64 -10.44
C ILE A 158 -6.22 -0.77 -10.92
N LEU A 159 -5.64 -1.58 -10.05
CA LEU A 159 -5.31 -2.98 -10.32
C LEU A 159 -6.41 -3.94 -9.89
N GLY A 160 -7.17 -3.57 -8.85
CA GLY A 160 -8.29 -4.37 -8.35
C GLY A 160 -9.28 -3.53 -7.56
N GLU A 161 -10.53 -3.96 -7.59
CA GLU A 161 -11.69 -3.29 -6.97
C GLU A 161 -12.45 -4.23 -6.06
N THR A 162 -13.13 -3.66 -5.08
CA THR A 162 -14.00 -4.38 -4.15
C THR A 162 -15.34 -3.69 -4.05
N GLU A 163 -16.42 -4.47 -3.95
CA GLU A 163 -17.76 -3.94 -3.73
C GLU A 163 -18.12 -4.00 -2.22
N TYR A 164 -18.52 -2.86 -1.68
CA TYR A 164 -19.07 -2.73 -0.33
C TYR A 164 -20.09 -1.60 -0.30
N GLY A 165 -21.28 -1.83 -0.87
CA GLY A 165 -22.29 -0.82 -1.11
C GLY A 165 -21.94 0.22 -2.18
N ILE A 166 -20.67 0.40 -2.42
CA ILE A 166 -20.05 1.08 -3.55
C ILE A 166 -18.88 0.21 -4.06
N THR A 167 -18.51 0.39 -5.32
CA THR A 167 -17.26 -0.18 -5.85
C THR A 167 -16.12 0.82 -5.61
N TYR A 168 -15.02 0.35 -5.03
CA TYR A 168 -13.87 1.20 -4.74
C TYR A 168 -12.55 0.48 -5.04
N PRO A 169 -11.47 1.22 -5.39
CA PRO A 169 -10.15 0.66 -5.62
C PRO A 169 -9.59 0.03 -4.33
N SER A 170 -9.30 -1.27 -4.37
CA SER A 170 -8.73 -2.01 -3.24
C SER A 170 -7.31 -2.51 -3.48
N ILE A 171 -6.85 -2.48 -4.74
CA ILE A 171 -5.44 -2.61 -5.13
C ILE A 171 -5.14 -1.50 -6.12
N CYS A 172 -4.14 -0.68 -5.81
CA CYS A 172 -3.66 0.36 -6.70
C CYS A 172 -2.16 0.20 -6.95
N GLY A 173 -1.70 0.61 -8.14
CA GLY A 173 -0.29 0.56 -8.46
C GLY A 173 0.10 1.53 -9.56
N ARG A 174 1.33 2.04 -9.47
CA ARG A 174 1.95 2.88 -10.49
C ARG A 174 3.46 2.60 -10.50
N GLY A 175 3.99 2.14 -11.63
CA GLY A 175 5.39 1.77 -11.73
C GLY A 175 5.76 0.66 -10.74
N SER A 176 6.76 0.91 -9.89
CA SER A 176 7.23 -0.02 -8.85
C SER A 176 6.44 0.05 -7.54
N VAL A 177 5.49 0.99 -7.44
CA VAL A 177 4.69 1.21 -6.22
C VAL A 177 3.35 0.51 -6.34
N VAL A 178 3.03 -0.34 -5.37
CA VAL A 178 1.72 -1.00 -5.27
C VAL A 178 1.21 -0.86 -3.84
N GLY A 179 -0.09 -0.69 -3.68
CA GLY A 179 -0.73 -0.69 -2.39
C GLY A 179 -2.01 -1.53 -2.39
N VAL A 180 -2.34 -2.12 -1.24
CA VAL A 180 -3.54 -2.92 -1.02
C VAL A 180 -4.30 -2.42 0.20
N GLN A 181 -5.63 -2.33 0.11
CA GLN A 181 -6.49 -1.86 1.20
C GLN A 181 -6.70 -2.91 2.28
N PHE A 182 -6.64 -4.17 1.91
CA PHE A 182 -6.80 -5.30 2.82
C PHE A 182 -5.47 -5.63 3.53
N HIS A 183 -5.55 -6.58 4.45
CA HIS A 183 -4.41 -7.11 5.20
C HIS A 183 -3.97 -8.45 4.62
N PRO A 184 -2.96 -8.51 3.75
CA PRO A 184 -2.50 -9.77 3.18
C PRO A 184 -1.95 -10.73 4.25
N GLU A 185 -1.35 -10.21 5.33
CA GLU A 185 -0.86 -10.99 6.47
C GLU A 185 -1.98 -11.68 7.27
N LYS A 186 -3.26 -11.30 7.02
CA LYS A 186 -4.46 -11.90 7.62
C LYS A 186 -5.33 -12.64 6.59
N SER A 187 -4.91 -12.67 5.33
CA SER A 187 -5.72 -13.14 4.20
C SER A 187 -5.35 -14.56 3.74
N GLN A 188 -4.87 -15.41 4.66
CA GLN A 188 -4.55 -16.81 4.40
C GLN A 188 -3.73 -17.03 3.13
N SER A 189 -4.07 -18.03 2.31
CA SER A 189 -3.31 -18.40 1.11
C SER A 189 -3.27 -17.31 0.04
N ALA A 190 -4.37 -16.57 -0.16
CA ALA A 190 -4.43 -15.49 -1.14
C ALA A 190 -3.49 -14.35 -0.75
N GLY A 191 -3.52 -13.93 0.53
CA GLY A 191 -2.62 -12.91 1.05
C GLY A 191 -1.15 -13.32 1.00
N LEU A 192 -0.85 -14.55 1.40
CA LEU A 192 0.52 -15.08 1.31
C LEU A 192 1.01 -15.17 -0.14
N SER A 193 0.13 -15.54 -1.08
CA SER A 193 0.47 -15.54 -2.50
C SER A 193 0.82 -14.14 -3.01
N LEU A 194 0.03 -13.12 -2.64
CA LEU A 194 0.32 -11.71 -2.99
C LEU A 194 1.68 -11.25 -2.43
N LEU A 195 1.97 -11.55 -1.17
CA LEU A 195 3.27 -11.21 -0.56
C LEU A 195 4.44 -11.91 -1.26
N ARG A 196 4.25 -13.16 -1.70
CA ARG A 196 5.25 -13.90 -2.49
C ARG A 196 5.46 -13.26 -3.86
N GLN A 197 4.38 -12.83 -4.53
CA GLN A 197 4.50 -12.11 -5.80
C GLN A 197 5.28 -10.81 -5.61
N PHE A 198 4.95 -10.02 -4.59
CA PHE A 198 5.70 -8.81 -4.27
C PHE A 198 7.19 -9.09 -4.06
N ALA A 199 7.53 -10.17 -3.36
CA ALA A 199 8.92 -10.56 -3.17
C ALA A 199 9.63 -10.92 -4.48
N SER A 200 8.93 -11.38 -5.51
CA SER A 200 9.49 -11.80 -6.80
C SER A 200 9.52 -10.72 -7.88
N ILE A 201 8.78 -9.62 -7.71
CA ILE A 201 8.73 -8.52 -8.69
C ILE A 201 10.13 -7.90 -8.80
N GLY A 202 10.65 -7.76 -10.04
CA GLY A 202 11.88 -7.03 -10.31
C GLY A 202 11.70 -5.52 -10.10
N SER A 203 12.82 -4.79 -10.05
CA SER A 203 12.78 -3.33 -10.08
C SER A 203 12.20 -2.87 -11.42
N TYR A 204 11.16 -2.07 -11.39
CA TYR A 204 10.59 -1.41 -12.56
C TYR A 204 11.16 0.00 -12.67
N GLN A 205 11.62 0.41 -13.85
CA GLN A 205 11.77 1.84 -14.13
C GLN A 205 10.36 2.43 -14.24
N ALA A 206 9.96 3.17 -13.21
CA ALA A 206 8.70 3.88 -13.23
C ALA A 206 8.88 5.19 -13.99
N ASP A 207 8.00 5.44 -14.93
CA ASP A 207 7.84 6.77 -15.54
C ASP A 207 6.93 7.61 -14.61
N PHE A 208 7.47 8.02 -13.48
CA PHE A 208 6.85 9.05 -12.64
C PHE A 208 7.21 10.41 -13.23
N GLY A 209 6.61 10.87 -14.30
CA GLY A 209 6.92 12.13 -14.96
C GLY A 209 7.84 13.06 -14.13
N SER A 210 8.74 13.77 -14.75
CA SER A 210 9.85 14.51 -14.12
C SER A 210 9.48 15.14 -12.76
N ALA A 211 10.32 14.95 -11.77
CA ALA A 211 10.14 15.42 -10.37
C ALA A 211 9.90 16.94 -10.21
N ASP A 212 10.03 17.73 -11.26
CA ASP A 212 9.83 19.18 -11.26
C ASP A 212 8.36 19.61 -11.12
N SER A 213 7.39 18.71 -11.33
CA SER A 213 5.96 19.06 -11.15
C SER A 213 5.44 18.84 -9.73
N LEU A 214 6.20 18.21 -8.86
CA LEU A 214 5.76 17.88 -7.47
C LEU A 214 6.27 18.87 -6.41
N LEU A 215 7.15 19.81 -6.78
CA LEU A 215 7.73 20.78 -5.83
C LEU A 215 7.09 22.18 -5.93
N GLU A 216 6.22 22.45 -6.88
CA GLU A 216 5.57 23.77 -7.08
C GLU A 216 4.08 23.84 -6.72
N ALA A 217 3.55 22.92 -5.90
CA ALA A 217 2.15 22.97 -5.47
C ALA A 217 2.01 23.02 -3.94
#